data_6037c0516048dc6952bfa9526ef93dc8
#
_entry.id   6037c0516048dc6952bfa9526ef93dc8
#
_cell.length_a   1.000
_cell.length_b   1.000
_cell.length_c   1.000
_cell.angle_alpha   90.00
_cell.angle_beta   90.00
_cell.angle_gamma   90.00
#
_symmetry.space_group_name_H-M   'P 1'
#
loop_
_entity.id
_entity.type
_entity.pdbx_description
1 polymer ?
#
loop_
_entity_poly.entity_id
_entity_poly.type
_entity_poly.pdbx_seq_one_letter_code
_entity_poly.pdbx_strand_id
1 'polypeptide(L)'
;MGEAQADVALYGHWICPFATRVEFALHQRGIVHDLVDLPPSAVRGPDFVLPDEFVEHSPRLEIPMVRVGSDYLADSIPVLEWLEERVDAPALLPADDAGRTLVRERMAWIDRHAFRPMIGIYYGVEADAVAQASEALAEALAEMGRWTADTGWLADASSSLAEAVAMPIHVRMAGLQRLGFTGRLTAEWCEHGDRCRTLAGWPGVEWSPEQTDEFVGRFEAFRRKRQRQAGGTS
;
A
#
# COMPACT_ATOMS: atom_id res chain seq x y z
N MET A 1 29.64 -5.10 20.55
CA MET A 1 28.76 -4.03 21.04
C MET A 1 27.63 -4.01 20.04
N GLY A 2 26.42 -4.48 20.42
CA GLY A 2 25.28 -4.40 19.52
C GLY A 2 24.93 -2.93 19.31
N GLU A 3 24.89 -2.49 18.07
CA GLU A 3 24.33 -1.20 17.72
C GLU A 3 22.89 -1.17 18.23
N ALA A 4 22.53 -0.13 18.94
CA ALA A 4 21.17 0.05 19.39
C ALA A 4 20.33 0.23 18.11
N GLN A 5 19.49 -0.77 17.83
CA GLN A 5 18.53 -0.71 16.72
C GLN A 5 17.69 0.56 16.87
N ALA A 6 17.50 1.29 15.79
CA ALA A 6 16.71 2.52 15.83
C ALA A 6 15.31 2.23 16.42
N ASP A 7 14.87 3.08 17.33
CA ASP A 7 13.51 3.03 17.91
C ASP A 7 12.52 3.49 16.83
N VAL A 8 11.89 2.55 16.15
CA VAL A 8 10.97 2.80 15.04
C VAL A 8 9.56 2.39 15.43
N ALA A 9 8.58 3.24 15.19
CA ALA A 9 7.17 2.91 15.32
C ALA A 9 6.38 3.30 14.06
N LEU A 10 5.54 2.39 13.59
CA LEU A 10 4.59 2.61 12.49
C LEU A 10 3.19 2.83 13.06
N TYR A 11 2.61 4.00 12.83
CA TYR A 11 1.19 4.27 13.04
C TYR A 11 0.45 3.87 11.78
N GLY A 12 -0.21 2.74 11.83
CA GLY A 12 -0.78 2.10 10.66
C GLY A 12 -1.88 1.11 11.00
N HIS A 13 -2.45 0.50 10.00
CA HIS A 13 -3.45 -0.55 10.13
C HIS A 13 -3.43 -1.41 8.86
N TRP A 14 -3.57 -2.72 9.01
CA TRP A 14 -3.48 -3.70 7.91
C TRP A 14 -4.39 -3.40 6.71
N ILE A 15 -5.58 -2.80 6.95
CA ILE A 15 -6.54 -2.47 5.88
C ILE A 15 -6.11 -1.27 5.03
N CYS A 16 -5.22 -0.42 5.53
CA CYS A 16 -4.78 0.78 4.82
C CYS A 16 -3.71 0.45 3.76
N PRO A 17 -3.98 0.67 2.47
CA PRO A 17 -2.99 0.35 1.44
C PRO A 17 -1.73 1.21 1.52
N PHE A 18 -1.84 2.42 2.04
CA PHE A 18 -0.69 3.31 2.22
C PHE A 18 0.19 2.86 3.40
N ALA A 19 -0.40 2.34 4.49
CA ALA A 19 0.36 1.76 5.60
C ALA A 19 1.06 0.46 5.15
N THR A 20 0.39 -0.39 4.35
CA THR A 20 0.98 -1.62 3.81
C THR A 20 2.28 -1.36 3.02
N ARG A 21 2.41 -0.23 2.31
CA ARG A 21 3.65 0.16 1.61
C ARG A 21 4.82 0.26 2.56
N VAL A 22 4.60 0.98 3.66
CA VAL A 22 5.62 1.26 4.67
C VAL A 22 5.95 -0.01 5.47
N GLU A 23 4.93 -0.73 5.90
CA GLU A 23 5.08 -1.98 6.65
C GLU A 23 5.87 -3.02 5.85
N PHE A 24 5.57 -3.17 4.55
CA PHE A 24 6.35 -4.02 3.66
C PHE A 24 7.83 -3.60 3.60
N ALA A 25 8.10 -2.30 3.42
CA ALA A 25 9.47 -1.80 3.33
C ALA A 25 10.25 -2.01 4.63
N LEU A 26 9.61 -1.80 5.79
CA LEU A 26 10.22 -2.06 7.10
C LEU A 26 10.60 -3.54 7.25
N HIS A 27 9.67 -4.45 6.96
CA HIS A 27 9.95 -5.89 7.00
C HIS A 27 10.99 -6.33 5.97
N GLN A 28 10.92 -5.81 4.74
CA GLN A 28 11.87 -6.14 3.66
C GLN A 28 13.31 -5.72 4.00
N ARG A 29 13.46 -4.62 4.73
CA ARG A 29 14.75 -4.12 5.20
C ARG A 29 15.19 -4.73 6.53
N GLY A 30 14.39 -5.61 7.14
CA GLY A 30 14.67 -6.19 8.45
C GLY A 30 14.63 -5.18 9.60
N ILE A 31 13.91 -4.07 9.45
CA ILE A 31 13.76 -3.05 10.47
C ILE A 31 12.73 -3.51 11.50
N VAL A 32 13.18 -3.76 12.73
CA VAL A 32 12.27 -4.02 13.85
C VAL A 32 11.55 -2.74 14.22
N HIS A 33 10.24 -2.81 14.34
CA HIS A 33 9.40 -1.66 14.66
C HIS A 33 8.19 -2.06 15.49
N ASP A 34 7.66 -1.10 16.24
CA ASP A 34 6.38 -1.23 16.93
C ASP A 34 5.25 -0.81 15.98
N LEU A 35 4.14 -1.56 15.98
CA LEU A 35 2.91 -1.18 15.29
C LEU A 35 1.96 -0.50 16.29
N VAL A 36 1.68 0.77 16.07
CA VAL A 36 0.58 1.48 16.72
C VAL A 36 -0.65 1.34 15.82
N ASP A 37 -1.53 0.42 16.20
CA ASP A 37 -2.70 0.06 15.38
C ASP A 37 -3.74 1.18 15.38
N LEU A 38 -3.79 1.93 14.29
CA LEU A 38 -4.72 3.04 14.08
C LEU A 38 -5.55 2.81 12.81
N PRO A 39 -6.88 2.59 12.94
CA PRO A 39 -7.74 2.49 11.78
C PRO A 39 -7.71 3.77 10.92
N PRO A 40 -7.77 3.68 9.58
CA PRO A 40 -7.90 4.85 8.72
C PRO A 40 -9.16 5.64 9.03
N SER A 41 -9.16 6.96 8.78
CA SER A 41 -10.27 7.86 9.12
C SER A 41 -11.64 7.38 8.60
N ALA A 42 -11.66 6.77 7.43
CA ALA A 42 -12.88 6.24 6.80
C ALA A 42 -13.57 5.12 7.61
N VAL A 43 -12.84 4.45 8.51
CA VAL A 43 -13.38 3.32 9.33
C VAL A 43 -13.30 3.57 10.83
N ARG A 44 -12.77 4.73 11.27
CA ARG A 44 -12.79 5.13 12.68
C ARG A 44 -14.20 5.38 13.15
N GLY A 45 -14.54 4.85 14.34
CA GLY A 45 -15.77 5.23 15.04
C GLY A 45 -15.66 6.67 15.58
N PRO A 46 -16.80 7.31 15.86
CA PRO A 46 -16.81 8.70 16.36
C PRO A 46 -16.14 8.85 17.74
N ASP A 47 -16.10 7.78 18.52
CA ASP A 47 -15.53 7.76 19.88
C ASP A 47 -14.07 7.27 19.89
N PHE A 48 -13.45 7.07 18.73
CA PHE A 48 -12.06 6.61 18.65
C PHE A 48 -11.11 7.73 19.08
N VAL A 49 -10.36 7.49 20.16
CA VAL A 49 -9.38 8.45 20.68
C VAL A 49 -8.03 8.24 19.99
N LEU A 50 -7.56 9.26 19.32
CA LEU A 50 -6.22 9.25 18.69
C LEU A 50 -5.15 9.50 19.77
N PRO A 51 -3.97 8.85 19.66
CA PRO A 51 -2.82 9.19 20.51
C PRO A 51 -2.41 10.67 20.32
N ASP A 52 -2.06 11.34 21.41
CA ASP A 52 -1.68 12.76 21.38
C ASP A 52 -0.53 13.03 20.40
N GLU A 53 0.49 12.18 20.41
CA GLU A 53 1.63 12.28 19.49
C GLU A 53 1.23 12.13 18.02
N PHE A 54 0.21 11.31 17.71
CA PHE A 54 -0.30 11.20 16.35
C PHE A 54 -1.05 12.48 15.94
N VAL A 55 -1.80 13.07 16.84
CA VAL A 55 -2.50 14.34 16.60
C VAL A 55 -1.50 15.48 16.38
N GLU A 56 -0.40 15.49 17.14
CA GLU A 56 0.63 16.52 17.04
C GLU A 56 1.44 16.43 15.73
N HIS A 57 1.76 15.21 15.28
CA HIS A 57 2.72 14.99 14.19
C HIS A 57 2.11 14.51 12.87
N SER A 58 0.81 14.22 12.81
CA SER A 58 0.10 13.88 11.55
C SER A 58 -0.82 15.03 11.10
N PRO A 59 -0.37 15.91 10.21
CA PRO A 59 -1.10 17.14 9.84
C PRO A 59 -2.51 16.90 9.28
N ARG A 60 -2.74 15.72 8.68
CA ARG A 60 -4.03 15.34 8.10
C ARG A 60 -4.79 14.33 8.97
N LEU A 61 -4.22 13.92 10.11
CA LEU A 61 -4.73 12.83 10.96
C LEU A 61 -4.98 11.52 10.19
N GLU A 62 -4.13 11.27 9.17
CA GLU A 62 -4.18 10.09 8.32
C GLU A 62 -2.94 9.22 8.50
N ILE A 63 -3.13 7.91 8.37
CA ILE A 63 -2.06 6.92 8.37
C ILE A 63 -1.56 6.65 6.94
N PRO A 64 -0.28 6.26 6.75
CA PRO A 64 0.72 6.00 7.79
C PRO A 64 1.41 7.25 8.31
N MET A 65 1.90 7.15 9.54
CA MET A 65 2.95 7.99 10.10
C MET A 65 4.03 7.07 10.68
N VAL A 66 5.29 7.47 10.60
CA VAL A 66 6.41 6.74 11.20
C VAL A 66 7.16 7.65 12.15
N ARG A 67 7.56 7.09 13.29
CA ARG A 67 8.51 7.68 14.23
C ARG A 67 9.85 6.95 14.13
N VAL A 68 10.96 7.70 14.10
CA VAL A 68 12.32 7.18 14.25
C VAL A 68 13.01 8.00 15.34
N GLY A 69 13.20 7.41 16.51
CA GLY A 69 13.65 8.13 17.69
C GLY A 69 12.65 9.23 18.09
N SER A 70 13.04 10.50 18.00
CA SER A 70 12.19 11.67 18.28
C SER A 70 11.58 12.31 17.04
N ASP A 71 11.92 11.83 15.83
CA ASP A 71 11.50 12.43 14.58
C ASP A 71 10.28 11.70 14.00
N TYR A 72 9.34 12.45 13.44
CA TYR A 72 8.10 11.93 12.86
C TYR A 72 7.94 12.36 11.41
N LEU A 73 7.41 11.48 10.58
CA LEU A 73 7.00 11.81 9.23
C LEU A 73 5.70 11.08 8.87
N ALA A 74 4.77 11.80 8.26
CA ALA A 74 3.52 11.27 7.76
C ALA A 74 3.51 11.26 6.23
N ASP A 75 2.66 10.41 5.65
CA ASP A 75 2.50 10.13 4.22
C ASP A 75 3.46 9.06 3.69
N SER A 76 2.90 8.07 2.96
CA SER A 76 3.62 6.84 2.63
C SER A 76 4.85 7.06 1.74
N ILE A 77 4.74 7.87 0.68
CA ILE A 77 5.85 8.06 -0.26
C ILE A 77 7.03 8.81 0.40
N PRO A 78 6.82 9.97 1.05
CA PRO A 78 7.89 10.63 1.80
C PRO A 78 8.50 9.74 2.88
N VAL A 79 7.69 8.96 3.60
CA VAL A 79 8.18 8.04 4.64
C VAL A 79 9.10 6.98 4.06
N LEU A 80 8.77 6.39 2.90
CA LEU A 80 9.61 5.38 2.26
C LEU A 80 11.01 5.93 1.95
N GLU A 81 11.10 7.13 1.36
CA GLU A 81 12.40 7.76 1.06
C GLU A 81 13.14 8.20 2.33
N TRP A 82 12.41 8.74 3.30
CA TRP A 82 12.99 9.18 4.56
C TRP A 82 13.61 8.04 5.37
N LEU A 83 12.98 6.85 5.35
CA LEU A 83 13.53 5.65 5.99
C LEU A 83 14.85 5.20 5.36
N GLU A 84 15.05 5.41 4.05
CA GLU A 84 16.34 5.11 3.39
C GLU A 84 17.51 5.93 3.96
N GLU A 85 17.24 7.15 4.41
CA GLU A 85 18.23 8.06 4.96
C GLU A 85 18.41 7.93 6.47
N ARG A 86 17.36 7.52 7.18
CA ARG A 86 17.30 7.55 8.65
C ARG A 86 17.66 6.25 9.34
N VAL A 87 17.50 5.13 8.65
CA VAL A 87 17.72 3.83 9.26
C VAL A 87 18.81 3.07 8.50
N ASP A 88 19.88 2.74 9.19
CA ASP A 88 20.96 1.92 8.63
C ASP A 88 20.47 0.47 8.48
N ALA A 89 20.03 0.14 7.27
CA ALA A 89 19.46 -1.16 6.89
C ALA A 89 19.64 -1.34 5.38
N PRO A 90 19.51 -2.57 4.83
CA PRO A 90 19.59 -2.80 3.40
C PRO A 90 18.72 -1.84 2.59
N ALA A 91 19.30 -1.14 1.63
CA ALA A 91 18.60 -0.13 0.84
C ALA A 91 17.64 -0.76 -0.18
N LEU A 92 16.51 -0.10 -0.39
CA LEU A 92 15.56 -0.38 -1.48
C LEU A 92 15.66 0.67 -2.61
N LEU A 93 16.56 1.63 -2.50
CA LEU A 93 16.94 2.52 -3.59
C LEU A 93 18.29 2.10 -4.16
N PRO A 94 18.46 2.11 -5.50
CA PRO A 94 19.75 1.89 -6.17
C PRO A 94 20.83 2.86 -5.69
N ALA A 95 22.07 2.45 -5.85
CA ALA A 95 23.22 3.30 -5.45
C ALA A 95 23.45 4.48 -6.40
N ASP A 96 23.12 4.30 -7.69
CA ASP A 96 23.32 5.32 -8.72
C ASP A 96 22.10 6.23 -8.92
N ASP A 97 22.36 7.44 -9.39
CA ASP A 97 21.31 8.46 -9.54
C ASP A 97 20.28 8.13 -10.64
N ALA A 98 20.67 7.42 -11.67
CA ALA A 98 19.76 7.03 -12.77
C ALA A 98 18.76 5.99 -12.29
N GLY A 99 19.24 4.97 -11.55
CA GLY A 99 18.38 3.98 -10.93
C GLY A 99 17.43 4.59 -9.91
N ARG A 100 17.91 5.48 -9.03
CA ARG A 100 17.06 6.22 -8.07
C ARG A 100 15.97 7.02 -8.78
N THR A 101 16.32 7.69 -9.87
CA THR A 101 15.37 8.46 -10.67
C THR A 101 14.29 7.54 -11.23
N LEU A 102 14.69 6.42 -11.84
CA LEU A 102 13.74 5.44 -12.39
C LEU A 102 12.79 4.88 -11.31
N VAL A 103 13.32 4.51 -10.14
CA VAL A 103 12.48 4.03 -9.02
C VAL A 103 11.44 5.08 -8.63
N ARG A 104 11.84 6.35 -8.48
CA ARG A 104 10.92 7.45 -8.14
C ARG A 104 9.85 7.68 -9.21
N GLU A 105 10.23 7.63 -10.48
CA GLU A 105 9.29 7.73 -11.60
C GLU A 105 8.28 6.58 -11.57
N ARG A 106 8.72 5.34 -11.31
CA ARG A 106 7.83 4.18 -11.17
C ARG A 106 6.90 4.31 -9.97
N MET A 107 7.41 4.73 -8.82
CA MET A 107 6.58 4.99 -7.63
C MET A 107 5.46 6.00 -7.92
N ALA A 108 5.81 7.13 -8.51
CA ALA A 108 4.86 8.19 -8.86
C ALA A 108 3.83 7.73 -9.91
N TRP A 109 4.26 6.94 -10.88
CA TRP A 109 3.38 6.38 -11.90
C TRP A 109 2.40 5.37 -11.31
N ILE A 110 2.87 4.43 -10.47
CA ILE A 110 2.04 3.43 -9.79
C ILE A 110 0.98 4.12 -8.93
N ASP A 111 1.39 5.12 -8.16
CA ASP A 111 0.47 5.88 -7.29
C ASP A 111 -0.65 6.54 -8.11
N ARG A 112 -0.31 7.11 -9.24
CA ARG A 112 -1.26 7.81 -10.10
C ARG A 112 -2.15 6.86 -10.91
N HIS A 113 -1.58 5.81 -11.49
CA HIS A 113 -2.26 5.02 -12.52
C HIS A 113 -2.80 3.68 -12.03
N ALA A 114 -2.27 3.11 -10.94
CA ALA A 114 -2.73 1.84 -10.39
C ALA A 114 -3.48 2.01 -9.06
N PHE A 115 -2.99 2.85 -8.14
CA PHE A 115 -3.63 3.04 -6.83
C PHE A 115 -4.99 3.71 -6.93
N ARG A 116 -5.12 4.76 -7.72
CA ARG A 116 -6.39 5.47 -7.88
C ARG A 116 -7.52 4.57 -8.42
N PRO A 117 -7.32 3.80 -9.50
CA PRO A 117 -8.29 2.81 -9.95
C PRO A 117 -8.56 1.72 -8.90
N MET A 118 -7.53 1.18 -8.23
CA MET A 118 -7.70 0.20 -7.16
C MET A 118 -8.67 0.72 -6.08
N ILE A 119 -8.46 1.93 -5.61
CA ILE A 119 -9.34 2.58 -4.63
C ILE A 119 -10.75 2.78 -5.22
N GLY A 120 -10.84 3.17 -6.50
CA GLY A 120 -12.10 3.31 -7.22
C GLY A 120 -12.93 2.03 -7.25
N ILE A 121 -12.29 0.86 -7.34
CA ILE A 121 -13.00 -0.43 -7.33
C ILE A 121 -13.72 -0.62 -5.99
N TYR A 122 -13.05 -0.53 -4.86
CA TYR A 122 -13.72 -0.87 -3.59
C TYR A 122 -14.60 0.25 -3.02
N TYR A 123 -14.37 1.52 -3.34
CA TYR A 123 -15.28 2.62 -2.98
C TYR A 123 -16.37 2.89 -4.00
N GLY A 124 -16.29 2.33 -5.20
CA GLY A 124 -17.28 2.55 -6.26
C GLY A 124 -18.67 2.04 -5.88
N VAL A 125 -19.68 2.89 -6.02
CA VAL A 125 -21.08 2.57 -5.71
C VAL A 125 -21.82 2.14 -6.97
N GLU A 126 -21.58 2.84 -8.08
CA GLU A 126 -22.21 2.56 -9.37
C GLU A 126 -21.42 1.51 -10.16
N ALA A 127 -22.13 0.56 -10.77
CA ALA A 127 -21.52 -0.55 -11.50
C ALA A 127 -20.58 -0.07 -12.63
N ASP A 128 -21.01 0.96 -13.37
CA ASP A 128 -20.20 1.51 -14.46
C ASP A 128 -18.90 2.16 -13.96
N ALA A 129 -18.93 2.84 -12.81
CA ALA A 129 -17.73 3.40 -12.21
C ALA A 129 -16.76 2.31 -11.75
N VAL A 130 -17.27 1.21 -11.19
CA VAL A 130 -16.45 0.04 -10.82
C VAL A 130 -15.87 -0.63 -12.05
N ALA A 131 -16.63 -0.77 -13.14
CA ALA A 131 -16.16 -1.35 -14.39
C ALA A 131 -15.03 -0.51 -15.02
N GLN A 132 -15.20 0.81 -15.09
CA GLN A 132 -14.16 1.73 -15.57
C GLN A 132 -12.89 1.67 -14.72
N ALA A 133 -13.04 1.62 -13.40
CA ALA A 133 -11.89 1.49 -12.49
C ALA A 133 -11.20 0.13 -12.67
N SER A 134 -11.96 -0.95 -12.91
CA SER A 134 -11.43 -2.29 -13.18
C SER A 134 -10.62 -2.32 -14.50
N GLU A 135 -11.12 -1.69 -15.55
CA GLU A 135 -10.41 -1.58 -16.83
C GLU A 135 -9.12 -0.77 -16.69
N ALA A 136 -9.20 0.41 -16.08
CA ALA A 136 -8.03 1.26 -15.84
C ALA A 136 -6.97 0.56 -14.97
N LEU A 137 -7.38 -0.20 -13.96
CA LEU A 137 -6.43 -0.99 -13.16
C LEU A 137 -5.80 -2.09 -14.02
N ALA A 138 -6.57 -2.83 -14.83
CA ALA A 138 -6.03 -3.88 -15.67
C ALA A 138 -4.99 -3.36 -16.68
N GLU A 139 -5.24 -2.21 -17.29
CA GLU A 139 -4.29 -1.52 -18.17
C GLU A 139 -3.01 -1.14 -17.43
N ALA A 140 -3.13 -0.59 -16.21
CA ALA A 140 -1.99 -0.24 -15.39
C ALA A 140 -1.16 -1.47 -15.00
N LEU A 141 -1.81 -2.58 -14.62
CA LEU A 141 -1.12 -3.83 -14.28
C LEU A 141 -0.44 -4.45 -15.49
N ALA A 142 -1.02 -4.33 -16.68
CA ALA A 142 -0.40 -4.78 -17.92
C ALA A 142 0.86 -3.95 -18.26
N GLU A 143 0.83 -2.64 -18.03
CA GLU A 143 2.02 -1.79 -18.19
C GLU A 143 3.10 -2.15 -17.17
N MET A 144 2.75 -2.31 -15.91
CA MET A 144 3.68 -2.73 -14.85
C MET A 144 4.28 -4.12 -15.15
N GLY A 145 3.47 -5.05 -15.70
CA GLY A 145 3.98 -6.35 -16.17
C GLY A 145 5.04 -6.21 -17.26
N ARG A 146 4.87 -5.28 -18.22
CA ARG A 146 5.91 -5.03 -19.23
C ARG A 146 7.22 -4.54 -18.65
N TRP A 147 7.19 -3.78 -17.56
CA TRP A 147 8.43 -3.32 -16.90
C TRP A 147 9.23 -4.47 -16.29
N THR A 148 8.57 -5.55 -15.91
CA THR A 148 9.25 -6.71 -15.29
C THR A 148 9.86 -7.68 -16.30
N ALA A 149 9.69 -7.46 -17.62
CA ALA A 149 10.06 -8.43 -18.65
C ALA A 149 11.55 -8.81 -18.64
N ASP A 150 12.44 -7.85 -18.39
CA ASP A 150 13.89 -8.07 -18.47
C ASP A 150 14.48 -8.56 -17.15
N THR A 151 14.10 -7.96 -16.03
CA THR A 151 14.71 -8.21 -14.71
C THR A 151 13.81 -8.99 -13.77
N GLY A 152 12.52 -9.00 -14.02
CA GLY A 152 11.49 -9.54 -13.14
C GLY A 152 11.04 -8.56 -12.05
N TRP A 153 11.57 -7.32 -12.02
CA TRP A 153 11.27 -6.27 -11.06
C TRP A 153 10.81 -4.98 -11.77
N LEU A 154 10.15 -4.08 -11.02
CA LEU A 154 9.48 -2.91 -11.60
C LEU A 154 10.44 -1.80 -12.07
N ALA A 155 11.64 -1.74 -11.51
CA ALA A 155 12.55 -0.62 -11.80
C ALA A 155 14.03 -0.98 -11.89
N ASP A 156 14.48 -2.09 -11.30
CA ASP A 156 15.90 -2.43 -11.18
C ASP A 156 16.13 -3.93 -11.35
N ALA A 157 17.36 -4.39 -11.14
CA ALA A 157 17.74 -5.81 -11.11
C ALA A 157 17.30 -6.54 -9.83
N SER A 158 16.79 -5.83 -8.85
CA SER A 158 16.27 -6.33 -7.57
C SER A 158 15.01 -5.58 -7.14
N SER A 159 14.34 -6.09 -6.09
CA SER A 159 13.21 -5.38 -5.50
C SER A 159 13.64 -4.01 -4.94
N SER A 160 12.79 -3.01 -5.12
CA SER A 160 13.04 -1.62 -4.79
C SER A 160 11.85 -0.98 -4.05
N LEU A 161 11.88 0.33 -3.80
CA LEU A 161 10.71 1.07 -3.30
C LEU A 161 9.52 1.04 -4.27
N ALA A 162 9.75 0.76 -5.57
CA ALA A 162 8.64 0.59 -6.51
C ALA A 162 7.80 -0.64 -6.16
N GLU A 163 8.43 -1.75 -5.75
CA GLU A 163 7.73 -2.92 -5.22
C GLU A 163 6.98 -2.60 -3.93
N ALA A 164 7.56 -1.85 -3.02
CA ALA A 164 6.88 -1.44 -1.79
C ALA A 164 5.59 -0.65 -2.10
N VAL A 165 5.62 0.24 -3.11
CA VAL A 165 4.45 1.00 -3.55
C VAL A 165 3.41 0.10 -4.25
N ALA A 166 3.84 -0.90 -5.02
CA ALA A 166 2.95 -1.83 -5.72
C ALA A 166 2.36 -2.93 -4.83
N MET A 167 3.04 -3.26 -3.73
CA MET A 167 2.72 -4.40 -2.85
C MET A 167 1.24 -4.46 -2.41
N PRO A 168 0.60 -3.34 -2.02
CA PRO A 168 -0.81 -3.35 -1.64
C PRO A 168 -1.76 -3.90 -2.72
N ILE A 169 -1.39 -3.81 -4.00
CA ILE A 169 -2.22 -4.31 -5.10
C ILE A 169 -2.20 -5.84 -5.10
N HIS A 170 -1.01 -6.44 -4.96
CA HIS A 170 -0.87 -7.90 -4.88
C HIS A 170 -1.60 -8.47 -3.66
N VAL A 171 -1.40 -7.87 -2.50
CA VAL A 171 -2.03 -8.30 -1.23
C VAL A 171 -3.56 -8.28 -1.32
N ARG A 172 -4.13 -7.29 -2.02
CA ARG A 172 -5.58 -7.06 -2.11
C ARG A 172 -6.25 -7.74 -3.29
N MET A 173 -5.51 -8.36 -4.20
CA MET A 173 -6.06 -8.83 -5.48
C MET A 173 -7.28 -9.74 -5.32
N ALA A 174 -7.24 -10.69 -4.39
CA ALA A 174 -8.38 -11.58 -4.13
C ALA A 174 -9.64 -10.80 -3.67
N GLY A 175 -9.46 -9.80 -2.82
CA GLY A 175 -10.54 -8.92 -2.37
C GLY A 175 -11.05 -8.01 -3.49
N LEU A 176 -10.16 -7.48 -4.34
CA LEU A 176 -10.53 -6.65 -5.49
C LEU A 176 -11.37 -7.43 -6.50
N GLN A 177 -11.02 -8.69 -6.78
CA GLN A 177 -11.80 -9.57 -7.66
C GLN A 177 -13.23 -9.77 -7.13
N ARG A 178 -13.38 -9.99 -5.84
CA ARG A 178 -14.70 -10.11 -5.19
C ARG A 178 -15.48 -8.81 -5.18
N LEU A 179 -14.81 -7.65 -5.18
CA LEU A 179 -15.40 -6.31 -5.21
C LEU A 179 -15.64 -5.76 -6.61
N GLY A 180 -15.36 -6.53 -7.67
CA GLY A 180 -15.71 -6.15 -9.05
C GLY A 180 -14.52 -5.88 -9.97
N PHE A 181 -13.30 -6.24 -9.58
CA PHE A 181 -12.20 -6.32 -10.54
C PHE A 181 -12.42 -7.52 -11.48
N THR A 182 -12.64 -7.24 -12.76
CA THR A 182 -12.87 -8.25 -13.83
C THR A 182 -11.80 -8.20 -14.91
N GLY A 183 -10.79 -7.34 -14.74
CA GLY A 183 -9.71 -7.18 -15.69
C GLY A 183 -8.84 -8.42 -15.81
N ARG A 184 -8.30 -8.66 -17.01
CA ARG A 184 -7.36 -9.75 -17.23
C ARG A 184 -5.99 -9.38 -16.67
N LEU A 185 -5.42 -10.27 -15.85
CA LEU A 185 -4.03 -10.18 -15.41
C LEU A 185 -3.11 -10.78 -16.48
N THR A 186 -2.02 -10.11 -16.82
CA THR A 186 -0.99 -10.66 -17.70
C THR A 186 -0.14 -11.70 -16.99
N ALA A 187 0.53 -12.57 -17.75
CA ALA A 187 1.43 -13.57 -17.17
C ALA A 187 2.57 -12.91 -16.38
N GLU A 188 3.16 -11.86 -16.96
CA GLU A 188 4.27 -11.12 -16.36
C GLU A 188 3.89 -10.51 -15.00
N TRP A 189 2.68 -9.93 -14.90
CA TRP A 189 2.18 -9.41 -13.63
C TRP A 189 1.93 -10.51 -12.59
N CYS A 190 1.43 -11.67 -13.01
CA CYS A 190 1.25 -12.82 -12.13
C CYS A 190 2.60 -13.36 -11.64
N GLU A 191 3.58 -13.52 -12.54
CA GLU A 191 4.94 -13.96 -12.21
C GLU A 191 5.65 -12.97 -11.28
N HIS A 192 5.45 -11.66 -11.48
CA HIS A 192 5.94 -10.64 -10.56
C HIS A 192 5.31 -10.81 -9.16
N GLY A 193 4.01 -11.07 -9.08
CA GLY A 193 3.33 -11.36 -7.81
C GLY A 193 3.88 -12.60 -7.11
N ASP A 194 4.14 -13.68 -7.85
CA ASP A 194 4.75 -14.90 -7.31
C ASP A 194 6.17 -14.62 -6.78
N ARG A 195 6.93 -13.80 -7.47
CA ARG A 195 8.26 -13.36 -7.02
C ARG A 195 8.18 -12.48 -5.77
N CYS A 196 7.21 -11.57 -5.70
CA CYS A 196 6.98 -10.74 -4.52
C CYS A 196 6.68 -11.59 -3.27
N ARG A 197 5.99 -12.72 -3.41
CA ARG A 197 5.71 -13.64 -2.30
C ARG A 197 6.97 -14.28 -1.70
N THR A 198 8.08 -14.29 -2.42
CA THR A 198 9.37 -14.80 -1.91
C THR A 198 10.18 -13.76 -1.15
N LEU A 199 9.78 -12.50 -1.16
CA LEU A 199 10.48 -11.42 -0.48
C LEU A 199 10.28 -11.49 1.04
N ALA A 200 11.33 -11.12 1.79
CA ALA A 200 11.32 -11.13 3.25
C ALA A 200 10.20 -10.27 3.87
N GLY A 201 9.78 -9.22 3.16
CA GLY A 201 8.70 -8.32 3.60
C GLY A 201 7.29 -8.88 3.41
N TRP A 202 7.11 -9.91 2.55
CA TRP A 202 5.78 -10.43 2.23
C TRP A 202 4.99 -10.96 3.43
N PRO A 203 5.56 -11.82 4.31
CA PRO A 203 4.81 -12.37 5.45
C PRO A 203 4.26 -11.31 6.40
N GLY A 204 4.89 -10.14 6.46
CA GLY A 204 4.44 -9.03 7.31
C GLY A 204 3.19 -8.32 6.81
N VAL A 205 2.85 -8.49 5.52
CA VAL A 205 1.73 -7.77 4.89
C VAL A 205 0.71 -8.70 4.22
N GLU A 206 0.98 -9.99 4.15
CA GLU A 206 0.07 -10.97 3.56
C GLU A 206 -1.24 -11.04 4.34
N TRP A 207 -2.35 -11.05 3.61
CA TRP A 207 -3.65 -11.18 4.23
C TRP A 207 -4.07 -12.63 4.42
N SER A 208 -4.62 -12.93 5.59
CA SER A 208 -5.35 -14.17 5.80
C SER A 208 -6.68 -14.17 5.02
N PRO A 209 -7.28 -15.36 4.82
CA PRO A 209 -8.63 -15.46 4.26
C PRO A 209 -9.65 -14.62 5.04
N GLU A 210 -9.55 -14.57 6.37
CA GLU A 210 -10.43 -13.81 7.26
C GLU A 210 -10.28 -12.31 7.05
N GLN A 211 -9.05 -11.80 6.89
CA GLN A 211 -8.81 -10.39 6.57
C GLN A 211 -9.37 -10.03 5.19
N THR A 212 -9.25 -10.93 4.21
CA THR A 212 -9.85 -10.75 2.89
C THR A 212 -11.39 -10.69 2.99
N ASP A 213 -12.01 -11.56 3.79
CA ASP A 213 -13.45 -11.56 4.03
C ASP A 213 -13.90 -10.28 4.73
N GLU A 214 -13.16 -9.84 5.75
CA GLU A 214 -13.44 -8.60 6.45
C GLU A 214 -13.34 -7.38 5.53
N PHE A 215 -12.28 -7.30 4.71
CA PHE A 215 -12.11 -6.24 3.72
C PHE A 215 -13.31 -6.17 2.77
N VAL A 216 -13.69 -7.27 2.16
CA VAL A 216 -14.82 -7.33 1.24
C VAL A 216 -16.12 -6.94 1.94
N GLY A 217 -16.40 -7.52 3.11
CA GLY A 217 -17.61 -7.23 3.88
C GLY A 217 -17.75 -5.74 4.26
N ARG A 218 -16.65 -5.09 4.63
CA ARG A 218 -16.63 -3.64 4.96
C ARG A 218 -17.01 -2.78 3.75
N PHE A 219 -16.42 -3.04 2.57
CA PHE A 219 -16.72 -2.23 1.38
C PHE A 219 -18.08 -2.54 0.77
N GLU A 220 -18.56 -3.75 0.83
CA GLU A 220 -19.97 -4.06 0.50
C GLU A 220 -20.94 -3.33 1.43
N ALA A 221 -20.68 -3.30 2.73
CA ALA A 221 -21.51 -2.56 3.68
C ALA A 221 -21.51 -1.06 3.40
N PHE A 222 -20.34 -0.49 3.07
CA PHE A 222 -20.20 0.90 2.64
C PHE A 222 -21.04 1.19 1.40
N ARG A 223 -20.96 0.36 0.35
CA ARG A 223 -21.74 0.50 -0.88
C ARG A 223 -23.25 0.46 -0.62
N ARG A 224 -23.71 -0.54 0.17
CA ARG A 224 -25.13 -0.66 0.56
C ARG A 224 -25.62 0.57 1.31
N LYS A 225 -24.81 1.14 2.21
CA LYS A 225 -25.15 2.37 2.94
C LYS A 225 -25.31 3.55 2.00
N ARG A 226 -24.38 3.74 1.06
CA ARG A 226 -24.40 4.83 0.07
C ARG A 226 -25.60 4.73 -0.87
N GLN A 227 -25.93 3.56 -1.36
CA GLN A 227 -27.09 3.32 -2.23
C GLN A 227 -28.41 3.67 -1.53
N ARG A 228 -28.55 3.28 -0.25
CA ARG A 228 -29.74 3.65 0.54
C ARG A 228 -29.87 5.16 0.74
N GLN A 229 -28.77 5.86 0.95
CA GLN A 229 -28.77 7.33 1.09
C GLN A 229 -29.15 8.03 -0.21
N ALA A 230 -28.71 7.53 -1.37
CA ALA A 230 -29.08 8.06 -2.69
C ALA A 230 -30.54 7.79 -3.05
N GLY A 231 -31.10 6.61 -2.69
CA GLY A 231 -32.48 6.26 -2.97
C GLY A 231 -33.53 6.85 -2.02
N GLY A 232 -33.11 7.41 -0.87
CA GLY A 232 -34.01 8.01 0.12
C GLY A 232 -34.27 9.53 -0.06
N THR A 233 -33.76 10.13 -1.12
CA THR A 233 -33.90 11.56 -1.44
C THR A 233 -34.91 11.81 -2.59
N SER A 234 -35.79 10.84 -2.88
CA SER A 234 -36.87 10.96 -3.91
C SER A 234 -38.22 11.19 -3.28
#